data_ce19df45adf101906da6d95b1d09f40b
#
_entry.id   ce19df45adf101906da6d95b1d09f40b
#
_cell.length_a   1.000
_cell.length_b   1.000
_cell.length_c   1.000
_cell.angle_alpha   90.00
_cell.angle_beta   90.00
_cell.angle_gamma   90.00
#
_symmetry.space_group_name_H-M   'P 1'
#
loop_
_entity.id
_entity.type
_entity.pdbx_description
1 polymer ?
#
loop_
_entity_poly.entity_id
_entity_poly.type
_entity_poly.pdbx_seq_one_letter_code
_entity_poly.pdbx_strand_id
1 'polypeptide(L)'
;MKKIIALLLAVVMVLSMGAMFSGCAADEPSVYYLNFKPEADAAWQELAALYTEQTGVKVTVVTAAGGEYESTLTAEMAKSEAPTLFQCGNQQALANWADYCLDLSDAAVTKEMTTDEYNIKDAEGKTRAIAYCYESYGIIVNTALLEQAGHSLNEITNFETLKAVAEDIHARAEELGFDAFSPAGLDGTSAWRFSGHLANLPMFYEFRDNNITEQPATVTGAYLENYKNIWDLYINNSSADPVNLSTSTSDESAAAFGTGKAVFYQNGSWEWASLTGKYGMNPADLAMIPIYCGVEGEEQAGLCSGTENCWAVNAKASEADQKATLDFLYWVVTSDEGTQMMADELGAVSFKNAKVPTNGFCADAQEYADAGCYNVSWAFNHTPNTEVWRSGVVSGLTAYSAGTGDWSAVETAFVEGWATQYAAQNG
;
A
#
# COMPACT_ATOMS: atom_id res chain seq x y z
N MET A 1 -59.06 44.46 29.06
CA MET A 1 -57.60 44.55 28.84
C MET A 1 -56.76 43.70 29.80
N LYS A 2 -56.94 43.75 31.14
CA LYS A 2 -56.12 42.97 32.08
C LYS A 2 -56.21 41.46 31.89
N LYS A 3 -57.31 40.84 31.45
CA LYS A 3 -57.49 39.37 31.21
C LYS A 3 -56.86 38.93 29.91
N ILE A 4 -56.75 39.79 28.90
CA ILE A 4 -56.10 39.49 27.61
C ILE A 4 -54.57 39.52 27.75
N ILE A 5 -54.05 40.43 28.58
CA ILE A 5 -52.59 40.50 28.88
C ILE A 5 -52.14 39.31 29.71
N ALA A 6 -52.96 38.79 30.62
CA ALA A 6 -52.66 37.58 31.39
C ALA A 6 -52.65 36.32 30.50
N LEU A 7 -53.52 36.24 29.48
CA LEU A 7 -53.56 35.10 28.54
C LEU A 7 -52.38 35.15 27.57
N LEU A 8 -51.96 36.32 27.11
CA LEU A 8 -50.76 36.51 26.27
C LEU A 8 -49.47 36.18 27.04
N LEU A 9 -49.37 36.53 28.31
CA LEU A 9 -48.22 36.17 29.15
C LEU A 9 -48.13 34.64 29.43
N ALA A 10 -49.29 33.97 29.62
CA ALA A 10 -49.32 32.52 29.78
C ALA A 10 -48.93 31.76 28.51
N VAL A 11 -49.33 32.24 27.32
CA VAL A 11 -48.92 31.65 26.02
C VAL A 11 -47.45 31.86 25.76
N VAL A 12 -46.87 33.01 26.13
CA VAL A 12 -45.42 33.25 25.99
C VAL A 12 -44.60 32.37 26.95
N MET A 13 -45.10 32.13 28.17
CA MET A 13 -44.43 31.21 29.12
C MET A 13 -44.52 29.73 28.69
N VAL A 14 -45.59 29.31 28.05
CA VAL A 14 -45.71 27.93 27.52
C VAL A 14 -44.81 27.76 26.28
N LEU A 15 -44.65 28.77 25.43
CA LEU A 15 -43.73 28.79 24.31
C LEU A 15 -42.23 28.85 24.76
N SER A 16 -41.93 29.51 25.90
CA SER A 16 -40.58 29.54 26.43
C SER A 16 -40.19 28.28 27.23
N MET A 17 -41.13 27.47 27.70
CA MET A 17 -40.84 26.12 28.28
C MET A 17 -40.74 25.03 27.25
N GLY A 18 -41.22 25.23 26.01
CA GLY A 18 -41.00 24.33 24.87
C GLY A 18 -39.62 24.46 24.23
N ALA A 19 -38.85 25.53 24.55
CA ALA A 19 -37.52 25.76 23.96
C ALA A 19 -36.34 25.34 24.87
N MET A 20 -36.60 24.73 26.04
CA MET A 20 -35.55 24.22 26.95
C MET A 20 -35.40 22.72 26.95
N PHE A 21 -36.03 22.01 26.00
CA PHE A 21 -35.62 20.66 25.60
C PHE A 21 -34.78 20.75 24.33
N SER A 22 -33.76 21.62 24.32
CA SER A 22 -32.54 21.28 23.58
C SER A 22 -31.85 20.18 24.40
N GLY A 23 -32.36 18.96 24.33
CA GLY A 23 -31.55 17.81 24.58
C GLY A 23 -30.31 17.98 23.71
N CYS A 24 -29.13 17.73 24.23
CA CYS A 24 -27.98 17.41 23.39
C CYS A 24 -28.50 16.48 22.32
N ALA A 25 -28.64 16.97 21.09
CA ALA A 25 -28.74 16.08 19.96
C ALA A 25 -27.45 15.25 20.08
N ALA A 26 -27.59 13.99 20.39
CA ALA A 26 -26.45 13.08 20.20
C ALA A 26 -26.06 13.29 18.74
N ASP A 27 -24.79 13.57 18.50
CA ASP A 27 -24.30 13.70 17.14
C ASP A 27 -24.76 12.47 16.37
N GLU A 28 -25.34 12.70 15.17
CA GLU A 28 -25.81 11.57 14.35
C GLU A 28 -24.60 10.68 14.03
N PRO A 29 -24.74 9.36 14.14
CA PRO A 29 -23.64 8.43 13.85
C PRO A 29 -23.03 8.69 12.48
N SER A 30 -21.72 8.70 12.42
CA SER A 30 -20.98 8.99 11.19
C SER A 30 -19.76 8.08 11.05
N VAL A 31 -19.26 8.00 9.83
CA VAL A 31 -18.02 7.31 9.50
C VAL A 31 -17.02 8.35 8.98
N TYR A 32 -15.83 8.36 9.57
CA TYR A 32 -14.69 9.08 9.03
C TYR A 32 -13.58 8.09 8.67
N TYR A 33 -13.39 7.87 7.38
CA TYR A 33 -12.36 6.99 6.84
C TYR A 33 -11.12 7.80 6.43
N LEU A 34 -9.99 7.56 7.09
CA LEU A 34 -8.69 8.00 6.61
C LEU A 34 -8.13 6.93 5.67
N ASN A 35 -8.28 7.18 4.38
CA ASN A 35 -7.88 6.25 3.33
C ASN A 35 -6.36 6.31 3.08
N PHE A 36 -5.73 5.13 2.98
CA PHE A 36 -4.31 4.96 2.69
C PHE A 36 -3.98 4.98 1.20
N LYS A 37 -4.95 4.62 0.32
CA LYS A 37 -4.73 4.35 -1.10
C LYS A 37 -5.16 5.56 -1.95
N PRO A 38 -4.21 6.45 -2.37
CA PRO A 38 -4.54 7.62 -3.20
C PRO A 38 -5.18 7.25 -4.54
N GLU A 39 -4.77 6.13 -5.13
CA GLU A 39 -5.29 5.63 -6.40
C GLU A 39 -6.77 5.24 -6.34
N ALA A 40 -7.28 4.84 -5.17
CA ALA A 40 -8.67 4.47 -4.95
C ALA A 40 -9.55 5.62 -4.39
N ASP A 41 -9.01 6.86 -4.28
CA ASP A 41 -9.73 7.98 -3.66
C ASP A 41 -11.10 8.23 -4.31
N ALA A 42 -11.15 8.37 -5.63
CA ALA A 42 -12.38 8.65 -6.35
C ALA A 42 -13.46 7.58 -6.10
N ALA A 43 -13.08 6.30 -6.14
CA ALA A 43 -13.99 5.18 -5.90
C ALA A 43 -14.50 5.15 -4.45
N TRP A 44 -13.65 5.45 -3.48
CA TRP A 44 -14.08 5.58 -2.08
C TRP A 44 -15.02 6.77 -1.86
N GLN A 45 -14.81 7.91 -2.53
CA GLN A 45 -15.72 9.05 -2.45
C GLN A 45 -17.12 8.71 -3.03
N GLU A 46 -17.16 8.03 -4.18
CA GLU A 46 -18.41 7.58 -4.80
C GLU A 46 -19.15 6.56 -3.91
N LEU A 47 -18.43 5.58 -3.37
CA LEU A 47 -19.01 4.56 -2.50
C LEU A 47 -19.54 5.14 -1.18
N ALA A 48 -18.81 6.11 -0.61
CA ALA A 48 -19.23 6.84 0.58
C ALA A 48 -20.51 7.66 0.35
N ALA A 49 -20.61 8.32 -0.80
CA ALA A 49 -21.81 9.07 -1.19
C ALA A 49 -23.02 8.14 -1.37
N LEU A 50 -22.83 7.01 -2.03
CA LEU A 50 -23.87 6.00 -2.25
C LEU A 50 -24.38 5.40 -0.94
N TYR A 51 -23.47 4.99 -0.03
CA TYR A 51 -23.85 4.51 1.29
C TYR A 51 -24.64 5.54 2.09
N THR A 52 -24.18 6.80 2.04
CA THR A 52 -24.87 7.90 2.71
C THR A 52 -26.28 8.12 2.15
N GLU A 53 -26.45 8.04 0.81
CA GLU A 53 -27.79 8.13 0.17
C GLU A 53 -28.69 6.97 0.59
N GLN A 54 -28.18 5.75 0.64
CA GLN A 54 -28.95 4.54 0.96
C GLN A 54 -29.36 4.45 2.44
N THR A 55 -28.49 4.92 3.35
CA THR A 55 -28.65 4.65 4.79
C THR A 55 -28.94 5.89 5.64
N GLY A 56 -28.64 7.08 5.12
CA GLY A 56 -28.66 8.33 5.88
C GLY A 56 -27.43 8.53 6.78
N VAL A 57 -26.55 7.53 6.92
CA VAL A 57 -25.30 7.66 7.71
C VAL A 57 -24.25 8.37 6.88
N LYS A 58 -23.76 9.51 7.38
CA LYS A 58 -22.72 10.27 6.70
C LYS A 58 -21.40 9.51 6.71
N VAL A 59 -20.79 9.31 5.54
CA VAL A 59 -19.42 8.81 5.38
C VAL A 59 -18.55 9.92 4.81
N THR A 60 -17.45 10.21 5.49
CA THR A 60 -16.43 11.18 5.03
C THR A 60 -15.14 10.40 4.75
N VAL A 61 -14.61 10.55 3.56
CA VAL A 61 -13.31 9.96 3.18
C VAL A 61 -12.29 11.09 3.06
N VAL A 62 -11.16 10.94 3.73
CA VAL A 62 -9.98 11.79 3.56
C VAL A 62 -8.83 10.87 3.17
N THR A 63 -8.17 11.19 2.07
CA THR A 63 -7.07 10.36 1.55
C THR A 63 -5.73 11.02 1.84
N ALA A 64 -4.82 10.27 2.47
CA ALA A 64 -3.46 10.73 2.68
C ALA A 64 -2.66 10.72 1.36
N ALA A 65 -1.73 11.66 1.22
CA ALA A 65 -0.81 11.65 0.09
C ALA A 65 0.13 10.44 0.16
N GLY A 66 0.61 9.97 -1.00
CA GLY A 66 1.55 8.85 -1.07
C GLY A 66 2.81 9.11 -0.24
N GLY A 67 3.17 8.15 0.62
CA GLY A 67 4.30 8.26 1.54
C GLY A 67 4.05 9.06 2.82
N GLU A 68 2.86 9.71 2.98
CA GLU A 68 2.57 10.62 4.09
C GLU A 68 1.49 10.06 5.06
N TYR A 69 1.19 8.76 4.98
CA TYR A 69 0.06 8.22 5.75
C TYR A 69 0.24 8.35 7.26
N GLU A 70 1.38 7.94 7.81
CA GLU A 70 1.64 7.94 9.26
C GLU A 70 1.65 9.36 9.85
N SER A 71 2.23 10.32 9.13
CA SER A 71 2.23 11.73 9.53
C SER A 71 0.80 12.30 9.52
N THR A 72 0.03 11.96 8.50
CA THR A 72 -1.38 12.35 8.35
C THR A 72 -2.24 11.72 9.44
N LEU A 73 -2.08 10.40 9.69
CA LEU A 73 -2.82 9.68 10.74
C LEU A 73 -2.57 10.31 12.11
N THR A 74 -1.31 10.60 12.43
CA THR A 74 -0.95 11.26 13.69
C THR A 74 -1.65 12.62 13.85
N ALA A 75 -1.67 13.42 12.78
CA ALA A 75 -2.32 14.74 12.80
C ALA A 75 -3.85 14.61 12.90
N GLU A 76 -4.46 13.66 12.18
CA GLU A 76 -5.92 13.46 12.20
C GLU A 76 -6.40 12.88 13.54
N MET A 77 -5.66 11.92 14.14
CA MET A 77 -6.00 11.35 15.45
C MET A 77 -5.90 12.36 16.61
N ALA A 78 -5.19 13.47 16.43
CA ALA A 78 -5.09 14.54 17.43
C ALA A 78 -6.30 15.51 17.39
N LYS A 79 -7.19 15.39 16.40
CA LYS A 79 -8.37 16.27 16.27
C LYS A 79 -9.50 15.83 17.19
N SER A 80 -10.46 16.73 17.44
CA SER A 80 -11.69 16.41 18.18
C SER A 80 -12.58 15.43 17.42
N GLU A 81 -12.56 15.49 16.08
CA GLU A 81 -13.23 14.55 15.18
C GLU A 81 -12.13 13.72 14.49
N ALA A 82 -11.69 12.69 15.19
CA ALA A 82 -10.66 11.78 14.68
C ALA A 82 -11.26 10.71 13.76
N PRO A 83 -10.47 10.11 12.85
CA PRO A 83 -10.93 8.99 12.03
C PRO A 83 -11.53 7.86 12.87
N THR A 84 -12.68 7.36 12.43
CA THR A 84 -13.34 6.17 13.01
C THR A 84 -12.85 4.89 12.33
N LEU A 85 -12.34 5.00 11.10
CA LEU A 85 -11.75 3.95 10.29
C LEU A 85 -10.38 4.41 9.79
N PHE A 86 -9.35 3.61 10.00
CA PHE A 86 -7.99 3.92 9.60
C PHE A 86 -7.21 2.64 9.26
N GLN A 87 -6.01 2.77 8.69
CA GLN A 87 -5.15 1.65 8.38
C GLN A 87 -4.19 1.33 9.52
N CYS A 88 -4.08 0.03 9.84
CA CYS A 88 -3.08 -0.54 10.75
C CYS A 88 -2.48 -1.78 10.08
N GLY A 89 -1.44 -1.59 9.24
CA GLY A 89 -1.01 -2.57 8.24
C GLY A 89 0.02 -3.59 8.72
N ASN A 90 0.62 -3.43 9.91
CA ASN A 90 1.61 -4.35 10.45
C ASN A 90 1.68 -4.29 11.99
N GLN A 91 2.54 -5.13 12.58
CA GLN A 91 2.68 -5.20 14.06
C GLN A 91 3.27 -3.91 14.65
N GLN A 92 4.09 -3.18 13.91
CA GLN A 92 4.61 -1.89 14.37
C GLN A 92 3.50 -0.84 14.44
N ALA A 93 2.65 -0.78 13.42
CA ALA A 93 1.49 0.10 13.43
C ALA A 93 0.54 -0.25 14.60
N LEU A 94 0.31 -1.55 14.85
CA LEU A 94 -0.46 -1.98 16.01
C LEU A 94 0.19 -1.54 17.33
N ALA A 95 1.49 -1.66 17.49
CA ALA A 95 2.19 -1.21 18.70
C ALA A 95 2.01 0.30 18.93
N ASN A 96 2.06 1.10 17.85
CA ASN A 96 1.87 2.55 17.93
C ASN A 96 0.42 2.96 18.25
N TRP A 97 -0.57 2.19 17.75
CA TRP A 97 -1.99 2.55 17.78
C TRP A 97 -2.86 1.56 18.58
N ALA A 98 -2.27 0.68 19.40
CA ALA A 98 -2.99 -0.40 20.11
C ALA A 98 -4.23 0.08 20.87
N ASP A 99 -4.13 1.22 21.57
CA ASP A 99 -5.23 1.82 22.33
C ASP A 99 -6.39 2.32 21.47
N TYR A 100 -6.15 2.51 20.16
CA TYR A 100 -7.12 2.97 19.18
C TYR A 100 -7.71 1.83 18.33
N CYS A 101 -7.15 0.62 18.40
CA CYS A 101 -7.63 -0.52 17.62
C CYS A 101 -8.70 -1.30 18.38
N LEU A 102 -9.95 -1.23 17.92
CA LEU A 102 -11.07 -2.01 18.45
C LEU A 102 -10.82 -3.52 18.27
N ASP A 103 -11.33 -4.35 19.18
CA ASP A 103 -11.36 -5.81 18.99
C ASP A 103 -12.41 -6.17 17.92
N LEU A 104 -11.94 -6.64 16.77
CA LEU A 104 -12.75 -7.00 15.61
C LEU A 104 -13.03 -8.50 15.49
N SER A 105 -12.58 -9.32 16.46
CA SER A 105 -12.66 -10.78 16.38
C SER A 105 -14.07 -11.31 16.12
N ASP A 106 -15.07 -10.67 16.69
CA ASP A 106 -16.48 -11.04 16.54
C ASP A 106 -17.30 -10.15 15.60
N ALA A 107 -16.66 -9.17 14.95
CA ALA A 107 -17.33 -8.24 14.04
C ALA A 107 -17.98 -8.97 12.86
N ALA A 108 -19.11 -8.45 12.38
CA ALA A 108 -19.82 -9.05 11.24
C ALA A 108 -18.94 -9.09 9.98
N VAL A 109 -18.19 -8.01 9.72
CA VAL A 109 -17.26 -7.92 8.58
C VAL A 109 -16.16 -8.98 8.67
N THR A 110 -15.61 -9.26 9.86
CA THR A 110 -14.58 -10.29 10.07
C THR A 110 -15.11 -11.70 9.77
N LYS A 111 -16.39 -11.94 10.06
CA LYS A 111 -17.05 -13.23 9.75
C LYS A 111 -17.28 -13.45 8.25
N GLU A 112 -17.19 -12.41 7.43
CA GLU A 112 -17.25 -12.52 5.96
C GLU A 112 -15.90 -12.88 5.34
N MET A 113 -14.80 -12.87 6.10
CA MET A 113 -13.50 -13.26 5.57
C MET A 113 -13.41 -14.76 5.26
N THR A 114 -12.63 -15.11 4.24
CA THR A 114 -12.30 -16.49 3.84
C THR A 114 -11.00 -16.99 4.48
N THR A 115 -10.15 -16.08 4.92
CA THR A 115 -8.92 -16.34 5.69
C THR A 115 -8.66 -15.20 6.66
N ASP A 116 -8.01 -15.47 7.77
CA ASP A 116 -7.56 -14.49 8.77
C ASP A 116 -6.02 -14.42 8.85
N GLU A 117 -5.34 -15.03 7.89
CA GLU A 117 -3.87 -15.16 7.83
C GLU A 117 -3.17 -13.81 7.87
N TYR A 118 -3.75 -12.81 7.18
CA TYR A 118 -3.16 -11.49 7.06
C TYR A 118 -3.71 -10.45 8.04
N ASN A 119 -4.60 -10.88 8.95
CA ASN A 119 -5.13 -10.00 9.97
C ASN A 119 -4.07 -9.66 11.01
N ILE A 120 -4.05 -8.40 11.43
CA ILE A 120 -3.17 -7.98 12.51
C ILE A 120 -3.82 -8.37 13.86
N LYS A 121 -3.12 -9.20 14.61
CA LYS A 121 -3.58 -9.71 15.91
C LYS A 121 -2.67 -9.22 17.04
N ASP A 122 -3.25 -8.97 18.19
CA ASP A 122 -2.50 -8.67 19.41
C ASP A 122 -1.90 -9.93 20.05
N ALA A 123 -1.18 -9.74 21.16
CA ALA A 123 -0.53 -10.84 21.90
C ALA A 123 -1.51 -11.86 22.48
N GLU A 124 -2.79 -11.46 22.70
CA GLU A 124 -3.88 -12.33 23.13
C GLU A 124 -4.56 -13.05 21.95
N GLY A 125 -4.13 -12.82 20.72
CA GLY A 125 -4.68 -13.40 19.51
C GLY A 125 -5.97 -12.75 19.02
N LYS A 126 -6.34 -11.57 19.55
CA LYS A 126 -7.52 -10.83 19.12
C LYS A 126 -7.21 -10.07 17.82
N THR A 127 -8.14 -10.08 16.88
CA THR A 127 -8.05 -9.33 15.64
C THR A 127 -8.20 -7.84 15.91
N ARG A 128 -7.17 -7.05 15.61
CA ARG A 128 -7.13 -5.60 15.80
C ARG A 128 -7.25 -4.83 14.50
N ALA A 129 -6.84 -5.45 13.39
CA ALA A 129 -7.13 -4.95 12.05
C ALA A 129 -7.38 -6.10 11.09
N ILE A 130 -8.23 -5.89 10.09
CA ILE A 130 -8.62 -6.89 9.09
C ILE A 130 -8.07 -6.54 7.72
N ALA A 131 -7.41 -7.50 7.09
CA ALA A 131 -6.88 -7.34 5.74
C ALA A 131 -8.03 -7.20 4.74
N TYR A 132 -8.04 -6.09 3.96
CA TYR A 132 -9.13 -5.83 3.03
C TYR A 132 -8.74 -5.98 1.56
N CYS A 133 -7.46 -5.97 1.21
CA CYS A 133 -7.00 -6.34 -0.12
C CYS A 133 -5.61 -6.97 -0.06
N TYR A 134 -5.30 -7.74 -1.10
CA TYR A 134 -4.05 -8.45 -1.29
C TYR A 134 -3.41 -7.96 -2.58
N GLU A 135 -2.14 -7.59 -2.53
CA GLU A 135 -1.46 -6.95 -3.64
C GLU A 135 -0.19 -7.69 -4.01
N SER A 136 0.21 -7.50 -5.25
CA SER A 136 1.47 -8.02 -5.77
C SER A 136 2.27 -6.90 -6.40
N TYR A 137 3.59 -6.95 -6.28
CA TYR A 137 4.49 -6.12 -7.02
C TYR A 137 5.59 -6.94 -7.69
N GLY A 138 6.17 -6.35 -8.71
CA GLY A 138 7.18 -6.98 -9.54
C GLY A 138 7.83 -5.95 -10.45
N ILE A 139 8.18 -6.37 -11.65
CA ILE A 139 8.55 -5.50 -12.75
C ILE A 139 7.38 -5.50 -13.73
N ILE A 140 6.70 -4.35 -13.87
CA ILE A 140 5.69 -4.14 -14.89
C ILE A 140 6.38 -3.98 -16.23
N VAL A 141 5.89 -4.67 -17.25
CA VAL A 141 6.50 -4.73 -18.59
C VAL A 141 5.52 -4.20 -19.63
N ASN A 142 5.99 -3.28 -20.46
CA ASN A 142 5.32 -2.93 -21.71
C ASN A 142 5.75 -3.94 -22.78
N THR A 143 4.93 -4.96 -23.01
CA THR A 143 5.26 -6.08 -23.91
C THR A 143 5.36 -5.64 -25.37
N ALA A 144 4.59 -4.63 -25.79
CA ALA A 144 4.67 -4.09 -27.14
C ALA A 144 6.03 -3.41 -27.40
N LEU A 145 6.57 -2.66 -26.44
CA LEU A 145 7.91 -2.07 -26.56
C LEU A 145 9.01 -3.13 -26.46
N LEU A 146 8.81 -4.14 -25.62
CA LEU A 146 9.74 -5.28 -25.52
C LEU A 146 9.85 -6.01 -26.87
N GLU A 147 8.71 -6.31 -27.52
CA GLU A 147 8.67 -6.90 -28.85
C GLU A 147 9.26 -5.97 -29.93
N GLN A 148 9.02 -4.67 -29.85
CA GLN A 148 9.64 -3.69 -30.76
C GLN A 148 11.16 -3.67 -30.62
N ALA A 149 11.69 -3.91 -29.42
CA ALA A 149 13.12 -4.07 -29.19
C ALA A 149 13.67 -5.42 -29.68
N GLY A 150 12.81 -6.36 -30.08
CA GLY A 150 13.18 -7.68 -30.58
C GLY A 150 13.30 -8.76 -29.52
N HIS A 151 12.72 -8.52 -28.35
CA HIS A 151 12.70 -9.45 -27.22
C HIS A 151 11.30 -9.94 -26.88
N SER A 152 11.20 -10.95 -26.02
CA SER A 152 9.93 -11.48 -25.53
C SER A 152 9.98 -11.80 -24.03
N LEU A 153 8.81 -11.82 -23.36
CA LEU A 153 8.73 -12.17 -21.92
C LEU A 153 9.35 -13.53 -21.60
N ASN A 154 9.21 -14.49 -22.51
CA ASN A 154 9.71 -15.86 -22.31
C ASN A 154 11.25 -15.94 -22.23
N GLU A 155 11.97 -14.92 -22.63
CA GLU A 155 13.43 -14.84 -22.51
C GLU A 155 13.85 -14.44 -21.10
N ILE A 156 12.97 -13.79 -20.33
CA ILE A 156 13.27 -13.22 -19.02
C ILE A 156 12.84 -14.20 -17.92
N THR A 157 13.78 -15.01 -17.47
CA THR A 157 13.51 -16.10 -16.50
C THR A 157 14.39 -16.06 -15.25
N ASN A 158 15.38 -15.17 -15.22
CA ASN A 158 16.30 -14.96 -14.10
C ASN A 158 17.03 -13.62 -14.28
N PHE A 159 17.87 -13.24 -13.32
CA PHE A 159 18.61 -12.00 -13.33
C PHE A 159 19.51 -11.82 -14.57
N GLU A 160 20.24 -12.87 -14.98
CA GLU A 160 21.16 -12.79 -16.11
C GLU A 160 20.42 -12.50 -17.44
N THR A 161 19.26 -13.13 -17.62
CA THR A 161 18.45 -12.89 -18.83
C THR A 161 17.75 -11.53 -18.78
N LEU A 162 17.24 -11.09 -17.62
CA LEU A 162 16.72 -9.74 -17.44
C LEU A 162 17.78 -8.70 -17.74
N LYS A 163 19.00 -8.89 -17.20
CA LYS A 163 20.14 -8.01 -17.40
C LYS A 163 20.52 -7.91 -18.87
N ALA A 164 20.63 -9.03 -19.57
CA ALA A 164 20.98 -9.04 -20.99
C ALA A 164 19.96 -8.26 -21.83
N VAL A 165 18.66 -8.44 -21.56
CA VAL A 165 17.58 -7.70 -22.25
C VAL A 165 17.63 -6.21 -21.93
N ALA A 166 17.79 -5.85 -20.67
CA ALA A 166 17.82 -4.45 -20.25
C ALA A 166 19.05 -3.70 -20.82
N GLU A 167 20.23 -4.32 -20.77
CA GLU A 167 21.46 -3.74 -21.31
C GLU A 167 21.40 -3.58 -22.84
N ASP A 168 20.78 -4.53 -23.57
CA ASP A 168 20.59 -4.41 -25.03
C ASP A 168 19.64 -3.24 -25.37
N ILE A 169 18.51 -3.14 -24.68
CA ILE A 169 17.54 -2.05 -24.88
C ILE A 169 18.21 -0.70 -24.60
N HIS A 170 18.89 -0.56 -23.46
CA HIS A 170 19.57 0.67 -23.06
C HIS A 170 20.64 1.08 -24.08
N ALA A 171 21.45 0.14 -24.55
CA ALA A 171 22.47 0.41 -25.56
C ALA A 171 21.89 0.95 -26.89
N ARG A 172 20.64 0.64 -27.20
CA ARG A 172 19.90 1.07 -28.41
C ARG A 172 18.82 2.12 -28.12
N ALA A 173 18.80 2.71 -26.90
CA ALA A 173 17.71 3.60 -26.48
C ALA A 173 17.50 4.80 -27.43
N GLU A 174 18.58 5.37 -27.99
CA GLU A 174 18.50 6.46 -28.98
C GLU A 174 17.83 6.00 -30.28
N GLU A 175 18.15 4.80 -30.77
CA GLU A 175 17.54 4.20 -31.97
C GLU A 175 16.07 3.84 -31.72
N LEU A 176 15.77 3.23 -30.58
CA LEU A 176 14.44 2.75 -30.24
C LEU A 176 13.47 3.88 -29.83
N GLY A 177 13.98 4.99 -29.30
CA GLY A 177 13.20 6.12 -28.78
C GLY A 177 12.62 5.90 -27.39
N PHE A 178 13.03 4.84 -26.71
CA PHE A 178 12.70 4.49 -25.32
C PHE A 178 13.88 3.74 -24.67
N ASP A 179 13.89 3.70 -23.34
CA ASP A 179 14.93 3.04 -22.54
C ASP A 179 14.43 1.75 -21.90
N ALA A 180 15.32 1.01 -21.23
CA ALA A 180 14.94 -0.21 -20.53
C ALA A 180 14.07 0.10 -19.33
N PHE A 181 14.57 0.80 -18.31
CA PHE A 181 13.83 1.09 -17.10
C PHE A 181 13.29 2.52 -17.07
N SER A 182 12.09 2.69 -16.51
CA SER A 182 11.60 3.99 -16.07
C SER A 182 12.50 4.52 -14.95
N PRO A 183 12.60 5.85 -14.73
CA PRO A 183 13.45 6.40 -13.69
C PRO A 183 13.22 5.81 -12.31
N ALA A 184 14.29 5.50 -11.58
CA ALA A 184 14.22 5.22 -10.16
C ALA A 184 14.15 6.55 -9.40
N GLY A 185 13.07 6.82 -8.69
CA GLY A 185 12.96 8.00 -7.85
C GLY A 185 13.37 7.70 -6.41
N LEU A 186 14.12 8.63 -5.78
CA LEU A 186 14.49 8.55 -4.37
C LEU A 186 13.96 9.75 -3.55
N ASP A 187 13.03 10.52 -4.10
CA ASP A 187 12.29 11.50 -3.32
C ASP A 187 11.29 10.83 -2.37
N GLY A 188 10.64 11.61 -1.50
CA GLY A 188 9.66 11.08 -0.52
C GLY A 188 8.47 10.33 -1.13
N THR A 189 8.13 10.61 -2.39
CA THR A 189 7.00 9.96 -3.10
C THR A 189 7.37 8.64 -3.75
N SER A 190 8.65 8.35 -3.95
CA SER A 190 9.15 7.24 -4.78
C SER A 190 10.07 6.28 -4.04
N ALA A 191 10.83 6.76 -3.05
CA ALA A 191 11.91 6.00 -2.38
C ALA A 191 11.46 4.68 -1.74
N TRP A 192 10.19 4.58 -1.34
CA TRP A 192 9.60 3.37 -0.75
C TRP A 192 9.68 2.15 -1.70
N ARG A 193 9.63 2.36 -3.02
CA ARG A 193 9.80 1.29 -4.01
C ARG A 193 11.16 0.60 -3.87
N PHE A 194 12.18 1.30 -3.48
CA PHE A 194 13.56 0.80 -3.41
C PHE A 194 13.99 0.45 -2.00
N SER A 195 13.62 1.26 -1.01
CA SER A 195 13.91 0.99 0.42
C SER A 195 12.91 0.03 1.09
N GLY A 196 11.80 -0.28 0.43
CA GLY A 196 10.81 -1.28 0.84
C GLY A 196 10.81 -2.47 -0.12
N HIS A 197 10.33 -2.26 -1.35
CA HIS A 197 10.06 -3.36 -2.28
C HIS A 197 11.35 -4.05 -2.78
N LEU A 198 12.36 -3.32 -3.26
CA LEU A 198 13.62 -3.97 -3.63
C LEU A 198 14.39 -4.46 -2.39
N ALA A 199 14.36 -3.69 -1.30
CA ALA A 199 14.96 -4.10 -0.03
C ALA A 199 14.29 -5.34 0.58
N ASN A 200 13.05 -5.66 0.18
CA ASN A 200 12.38 -6.89 0.57
C ASN A 200 13.11 -8.15 0.11
N LEU A 201 13.75 -8.11 -1.05
CA LEU A 201 14.40 -9.30 -1.62
C LEU A 201 15.49 -9.86 -0.69
N PRO A 202 16.51 -9.08 -0.26
CA PRO A 202 17.51 -9.59 0.67
C PRO A 202 16.91 -10.04 2.00
N MET A 203 15.85 -9.38 2.52
CA MET A 203 15.16 -9.81 3.74
C MET A 203 14.45 -11.14 3.51
N PHE A 204 13.65 -11.25 2.44
CA PHE A 204 12.88 -12.45 2.16
C PHE A 204 13.78 -13.68 2.03
N TYR A 205 14.86 -13.59 1.24
CA TYR A 205 15.75 -14.72 1.06
C TYR A 205 16.49 -15.10 2.34
N GLU A 206 16.93 -14.14 3.13
CA GLU A 206 17.54 -14.40 4.44
C GLU A 206 16.54 -15.04 5.41
N PHE A 207 15.30 -14.54 5.46
CA PHE A 207 14.26 -15.07 6.34
C PHE A 207 13.85 -16.49 5.93
N ARG A 208 13.65 -16.73 4.64
CA ARG A 208 13.36 -18.06 4.09
C ARG A 208 14.43 -19.08 4.49
N ASP A 209 15.68 -18.78 4.24
CA ASP A 209 16.78 -19.70 4.44
C ASP A 209 17.09 -19.97 5.93
N ASN A 210 16.75 -19.03 6.80
CA ASN A 210 16.92 -19.15 8.24
C ASN A 210 15.62 -19.47 9.00
N ASN A 211 14.50 -19.71 8.31
CA ASN A 211 13.18 -19.95 8.88
C ASN A 211 12.74 -18.86 9.87
N ILE A 212 13.00 -17.59 9.56
CA ILE A 212 12.59 -16.44 10.36
C ILE A 212 11.13 -16.11 10.03
N THR A 213 10.26 -16.18 11.02
CA THR A 213 8.80 -15.96 10.90
C THR A 213 8.31 -14.77 11.70
N GLU A 214 9.18 -14.17 12.52
CA GLU A 214 8.88 -13.00 13.35
C GLU A 214 9.99 -11.97 13.18
N GLN A 215 9.76 -10.74 13.69
CA GLN A 215 10.76 -9.69 13.62
C GLN A 215 12.05 -10.08 14.35
N PRO A 216 13.20 -10.28 13.64
CA PRO A 216 14.46 -10.63 14.28
C PRO A 216 15.13 -9.40 14.88
N ALA A 217 15.90 -9.59 15.94
CA ALA A 217 16.69 -8.52 16.57
C ALA A 217 17.79 -7.98 15.64
N THR A 218 18.30 -8.82 14.75
CA THR A 218 19.36 -8.47 13.80
C THR A 218 19.13 -9.20 12.48
N VAL A 219 19.62 -8.64 11.39
CA VAL A 219 19.75 -9.28 10.08
C VAL A 219 21.23 -9.38 9.72
N THR A 220 21.59 -10.35 8.89
CA THR A 220 23.00 -10.58 8.51
C THR A 220 23.41 -9.83 7.25
N GLY A 221 22.44 -9.50 6.40
CA GLY A 221 22.69 -8.89 5.10
C GLY A 221 23.28 -9.87 4.08
N ALA A 222 23.03 -11.17 4.24
CA ALA A 222 23.60 -12.22 3.38
C ALA A 222 23.30 -12.02 1.88
N TYR A 223 22.19 -11.33 1.55
CA TYR A 223 21.74 -11.09 0.16
C TYR A 223 21.88 -9.63 -0.28
N LEU A 224 22.69 -8.81 0.37
CA LEU A 224 22.86 -7.38 0.01
C LEU A 224 23.59 -7.19 -1.34
N GLU A 225 24.43 -8.13 -1.75
CA GLU A 225 25.02 -8.12 -3.10
C GLU A 225 23.93 -8.35 -4.18
N ASN A 226 22.93 -9.19 -3.91
CA ASN A 226 21.78 -9.38 -4.80
C ASN A 226 20.89 -8.13 -4.88
N TYR A 227 20.73 -7.42 -3.78
CA TYR A 227 20.08 -6.11 -3.76
C TYR A 227 20.84 -5.08 -4.61
N LYS A 228 22.17 -5.07 -4.50
CA LYS A 228 23.03 -4.24 -5.32
C LYS A 228 22.89 -4.57 -6.80
N ASN A 229 22.86 -5.84 -7.17
CA ASN A 229 22.73 -6.29 -8.55
C ASN A 229 21.49 -5.69 -9.23
N ILE A 230 20.31 -5.84 -8.62
CA ILE A 230 19.08 -5.31 -9.20
C ILE A 230 19.03 -3.77 -9.12
N TRP A 231 19.58 -3.14 -8.08
CA TRP A 231 19.67 -1.70 -7.99
C TRP A 231 20.55 -1.13 -9.10
N ASP A 232 21.76 -1.67 -9.29
CA ASP A 232 22.68 -1.26 -10.35
C ASP A 232 22.07 -1.46 -11.75
N LEU A 233 21.41 -2.60 -11.96
CA LEU A 233 20.74 -2.86 -13.23
C LEU A 233 19.69 -1.79 -13.52
N TYR A 234 18.88 -1.45 -12.54
CA TYR A 234 17.80 -0.48 -12.67
C TYR A 234 18.34 0.93 -12.99
N ILE A 235 19.28 1.44 -12.21
CA ILE A 235 19.76 2.82 -12.33
C ILE A 235 20.69 3.04 -13.51
N ASN A 236 21.42 2.01 -13.98
CA ASN A 236 22.36 2.11 -15.07
C ASN A 236 21.73 1.85 -16.45
N ASN A 237 20.48 1.36 -16.51
CA ASN A 237 19.76 1.08 -17.74
C ASN A 237 18.45 1.89 -17.83
N SER A 238 18.53 3.15 -17.46
CA SER A 238 17.44 4.12 -17.45
C SER A 238 17.89 5.44 -18.05
N SER A 239 16.97 6.23 -18.59
CA SER A 239 17.25 7.58 -19.11
C SER A 239 17.56 8.60 -18.01
N ALA A 240 17.30 8.29 -16.73
CA ALA A 240 17.60 9.17 -15.60
C ALA A 240 19.08 9.10 -15.23
N ASP A 241 19.70 10.29 -15.03
CA ASP A 241 21.04 10.36 -14.47
C ASP A 241 21.00 9.94 -12.98
N PRO A 242 21.75 8.89 -12.56
CA PRO A 242 21.76 8.42 -11.19
C PRO A 242 22.10 9.49 -10.14
N VAL A 243 22.82 10.55 -10.53
CA VAL A 243 23.16 11.69 -9.64
C VAL A 243 21.92 12.47 -9.20
N ASN A 244 20.84 12.44 -9.96
CA ASN A 244 19.65 13.25 -9.74
C ASN A 244 18.49 12.49 -9.08
N LEU A 245 18.64 11.21 -8.73
CA LEU A 245 17.54 10.37 -8.24
C LEU A 245 16.87 10.90 -6.97
N SER A 246 17.58 11.64 -6.13
CA SER A 246 17.01 12.25 -4.91
C SER A 246 15.90 13.27 -5.16
N THR A 247 15.77 13.76 -6.40
CA THR A 247 14.72 14.70 -6.81
C THR A 247 13.72 14.08 -7.80
N SER A 248 13.95 12.85 -8.23
CA SER A 248 13.05 12.15 -9.16
C SER A 248 11.85 11.57 -8.40
N THR A 249 10.66 11.84 -8.91
CA THR A 249 9.38 11.55 -8.28
C THR A 249 8.73 10.27 -8.79
N SER A 250 7.73 9.77 -8.06
CA SER A 250 6.87 8.67 -8.49
C SER A 250 6.12 9.01 -9.79
N ASP A 251 5.63 10.25 -9.90
CA ASP A 251 4.91 10.72 -11.09
C ASP A 251 5.79 10.75 -12.36
N GLU A 252 7.05 11.13 -12.22
CA GLU A 252 8.01 11.08 -13.36
C GLU A 252 8.25 9.64 -13.82
N SER A 253 8.39 8.71 -12.87
CA SER A 253 8.56 7.28 -13.17
C SER A 253 7.34 6.70 -13.88
N ALA A 254 6.15 6.94 -13.34
CA ALA A 254 4.88 6.50 -13.92
C ALA A 254 4.65 7.12 -15.30
N ALA A 255 4.95 8.42 -15.47
CA ALA A 255 4.79 9.11 -16.74
C ALA A 255 5.76 8.57 -17.82
N ALA A 256 7.02 8.29 -17.47
CA ALA A 256 7.97 7.72 -18.42
C ALA A 256 7.50 6.36 -18.95
N PHE A 257 7.02 5.48 -18.06
CA PHE A 257 6.47 4.18 -18.48
C PHE A 257 5.14 4.34 -19.23
N GLY A 258 4.18 5.07 -18.68
CA GLY A 258 2.83 5.24 -19.22
C GLY A 258 2.79 5.97 -20.58
N THR A 259 3.83 6.76 -20.91
CA THR A 259 3.96 7.42 -22.23
C THR A 259 4.87 6.66 -23.19
N GLY A 260 5.23 5.42 -22.89
CA GLY A 260 6.02 4.56 -23.76
C GLY A 260 7.48 4.98 -23.89
N LYS A 261 8.09 5.49 -22.82
CA LYS A 261 9.52 5.85 -22.77
C LYS A 261 10.38 4.84 -22.04
N ALA A 262 9.77 3.78 -21.48
CA ALA A 262 10.48 2.69 -20.84
C ALA A 262 9.73 1.38 -21.05
N VAL A 263 10.49 0.27 -21.09
CA VAL A 263 9.96 -1.10 -21.20
C VAL A 263 9.58 -1.65 -19.83
N PHE A 264 10.39 -1.35 -18.80
CA PHE A 264 10.29 -1.90 -17.46
C PHE A 264 9.98 -0.83 -16.42
N TYR A 265 9.06 -1.14 -15.50
CA TYR A 265 8.67 -0.26 -14.39
C TYR A 265 8.50 -1.10 -13.11
N GLN A 266 9.40 -0.96 -12.15
CA GLN A 266 9.25 -1.62 -10.86
C GLN A 266 8.14 -0.93 -10.07
N ASN A 267 6.99 -1.59 -9.94
CA ASN A 267 5.86 -1.14 -9.16
C ASN A 267 4.88 -2.31 -8.95
N GLY A 268 3.66 -2.05 -8.50
CA GLY A 268 2.71 -3.08 -8.12
C GLY A 268 1.35 -3.00 -8.80
N SER A 269 0.49 -3.92 -8.40
CA SER A 269 -0.87 -4.08 -8.96
C SER A 269 -1.73 -2.82 -8.85
N TRP A 270 -1.48 -1.95 -7.90
CA TRP A 270 -2.15 -0.65 -7.73
C TRP A 270 -1.94 0.34 -8.89
N GLU A 271 -0.91 0.15 -9.72
CA GLU A 271 -0.67 0.98 -10.90
C GLU A 271 -1.62 0.67 -12.07
N TRP A 272 -2.32 -0.46 -12.06
CA TRP A 272 -3.17 -0.90 -13.17
C TRP A 272 -4.17 0.17 -13.61
N ALA A 273 -4.94 0.72 -12.67
CA ALA A 273 -5.94 1.73 -12.97
C ALA A 273 -5.33 3.01 -13.55
N SER A 274 -4.17 3.44 -13.03
CA SER A 274 -3.43 4.59 -13.57
C SER A 274 -2.91 4.32 -14.98
N LEU A 275 -2.29 3.17 -15.21
CA LEU A 275 -1.71 2.83 -16.52
C LEU A 275 -2.78 2.67 -17.59
N THR A 276 -3.87 1.99 -17.30
CA THR A 276 -4.97 1.74 -18.27
C THR A 276 -5.91 2.93 -18.40
N GLY A 277 -6.17 3.67 -17.34
CA GLY A 277 -7.08 4.82 -17.32
C GLY A 277 -6.38 6.14 -17.66
N LYS A 278 -5.50 6.63 -16.78
CA LYS A 278 -4.84 7.94 -16.94
C LYS A 278 -3.93 7.98 -18.17
N TYR A 279 -3.13 6.93 -18.40
CA TYR A 279 -2.20 6.85 -19.53
C TYR A 279 -2.81 6.18 -20.76
N GLY A 280 -3.95 5.50 -20.63
CA GLY A 280 -4.66 4.84 -21.74
C GLY A 280 -3.86 3.70 -22.37
N MET A 281 -2.98 3.05 -21.62
CA MET A 281 -2.23 1.89 -22.10
C MET A 281 -3.18 0.74 -22.40
N ASN A 282 -2.90 -0.01 -23.46
CA ASN A 282 -3.68 -1.18 -23.79
C ASN A 282 -3.42 -2.29 -22.76
N PRO A 283 -4.43 -2.80 -22.04
CA PRO A 283 -4.26 -3.89 -21.08
C PRO A 283 -3.53 -5.12 -21.62
N ALA A 284 -3.68 -5.42 -22.93
CA ALA A 284 -3.04 -6.57 -23.56
C ALA A 284 -1.51 -6.40 -23.75
N ASP A 285 -1.01 -5.17 -23.63
CA ASP A 285 0.41 -4.85 -23.75
C ASP A 285 1.09 -4.70 -22.38
N LEU A 286 0.39 -5.04 -21.30
CA LEU A 286 0.90 -4.98 -19.92
C LEU A 286 1.02 -6.39 -19.32
N ALA A 287 2.14 -6.66 -18.70
CA ALA A 287 2.38 -7.85 -17.89
C ALA A 287 3.21 -7.50 -16.65
N MET A 288 3.15 -8.33 -15.61
CA MET A 288 4.02 -8.20 -14.44
C MET A 288 4.85 -9.47 -14.28
N ILE A 289 6.17 -9.31 -14.12
CA ILE A 289 7.10 -10.43 -13.89
C ILE A 289 7.77 -10.32 -12.53
N PRO A 290 8.31 -11.43 -11.96
CA PRO A 290 9.09 -11.41 -10.73
C PRO A 290 10.29 -10.47 -10.81
N ILE A 291 10.76 -10.01 -9.66
CA ILE A 291 12.01 -9.27 -9.55
C ILE A 291 13.14 -10.28 -9.36
N TYR A 292 13.95 -10.47 -10.38
CA TYR A 292 15.12 -11.30 -10.33
C TYR A 292 16.35 -10.51 -9.88
N CYS A 293 17.16 -11.08 -9.00
CA CYS A 293 18.34 -10.40 -8.42
C CYS A 293 19.60 -11.27 -8.32
N GLY A 294 19.59 -12.46 -8.95
CA GLY A 294 20.72 -13.36 -9.01
C GLY A 294 20.82 -14.31 -7.80
N VAL A 295 19.70 -14.66 -7.19
CA VAL A 295 19.64 -15.68 -6.15
C VAL A 295 19.41 -17.06 -6.78
N GLU A 296 20.10 -18.07 -6.29
CA GLU A 296 19.93 -19.45 -6.78
C GLU A 296 18.47 -19.92 -6.62
N GLY A 297 17.89 -20.44 -7.69
CA GLY A 297 16.49 -20.90 -7.73
C GLY A 297 15.45 -19.80 -7.92
N GLU A 298 15.86 -18.56 -8.26
CA GLU A 298 14.94 -17.45 -8.49
C GLU A 298 14.04 -17.64 -9.72
N GLU A 299 14.38 -18.55 -10.62
CA GLU A 299 13.53 -18.93 -11.76
C GLU A 299 12.21 -19.59 -11.33
N GLN A 300 12.11 -20.00 -10.06
CA GLN A 300 10.89 -20.50 -9.45
C GLN A 300 10.19 -19.43 -8.59
N ALA A 301 10.67 -18.20 -8.58
CA ALA A 301 10.02 -17.13 -7.85
C ALA A 301 8.73 -16.69 -8.56
N GLY A 302 7.69 -16.46 -7.78
CA GLY A 302 6.51 -15.71 -8.20
C GLY A 302 6.68 -14.22 -7.90
N LEU A 303 5.58 -13.48 -8.02
CA LEU A 303 5.57 -12.07 -7.67
C LEU A 303 5.77 -11.86 -6.16
N CYS A 304 6.16 -10.64 -5.78
CA CYS A 304 6.21 -10.25 -4.39
C CYS A 304 4.80 -9.93 -3.90
N SER A 305 4.16 -10.88 -3.22
CA SER A 305 2.74 -10.75 -2.84
C SER A 305 2.54 -10.75 -1.33
N GLY A 306 1.63 -9.89 -0.88
CA GLY A 306 1.32 -9.70 0.52
C GLY A 306 0.30 -8.59 0.74
N THR A 307 0.22 -8.08 1.95
CA THR A 307 -0.63 -6.93 2.27
C THR A 307 -0.08 -6.15 3.46
N GLU A 308 -0.32 -4.87 3.46
CA GLU A 308 -0.33 -3.96 4.60
C GLU A 308 -1.66 -3.20 4.68
N ASN A 309 -2.61 -3.58 3.82
CA ASN A 309 -3.91 -2.96 3.68
C ASN A 309 -4.89 -3.56 4.70
N CYS A 310 -4.84 -3.09 5.93
CA CYS A 310 -5.68 -3.60 7.01
C CYS A 310 -6.48 -2.49 7.66
N TRP A 311 -7.81 -2.64 7.71
CA TRP A 311 -8.71 -1.72 8.39
C TRP A 311 -8.70 -1.92 9.90
N ALA A 312 -8.47 -0.86 10.64
CA ALA A 312 -8.71 -0.77 12.08
C ALA A 312 -9.85 0.21 12.36
N VAL A 313 -10.71 -0.13 13.32
CA VAL A 313 -11.80 0.73 13.80
C VAL A 313 -11.35 1.41 15.09
N ASN A 314 -11.58 2.72 15.20
CA ASN A 314 -11.13 3.53 16.32
C ASN A 314 -11.91 3.21 17.60
N ALA A 315 -11.27 2.55 18.54
CA ALA A 315 -11.83 2.21 19.86
C ALA A 315 -12.15 3.45 20.74
N LYS A 316 -11.61 4.64 20.40
CA LYS A 316 -11.88 5.90 21.12
C LYS A 316 -13.06 6.66 20.52
N ALA A 317 -13.56 6.28 19.35
CA ALA A 317 -14.77 6.84 18.77
C ALA A 317 -16.00 6.48 19.64
N SER A 318 -17.10 7.21 19.47
CA SER A 318 -18.35 6.89 20.18
C SER A 318 -18.83 5.47 19.79
N GLU A 319 -19.56 4.80 20.68
CA GLU A 319 -20.13 3.47 20.37
C GLU A 319 -21.04 3.52 19.13
N ALA A 320 -21.71 4.66 18.91
CA ALA A 320 -22.57 4.87 17.74
C ALA A 320 -21.75 4.96 16.45
N ASP A 321 -20.62 5.68 16.47
CA ASP A 321 -19.72 5.79 15.31
C ASP A 321 -18.95 4.48 15.05
N GLN A 322 -18.51 3.78 16.11
CA GLN A 322 -17.92 2.44 15.97
C GLN A 322 -18.89 1.48 15.27
N LYS A 323 -20.18 1.48 15.72
CA LYS A 323 -21.19 0.65 15.08
C LYS A 323 -21.45 1.07 13.63
N ALA A 324 -21.56 2.36 13.35
CA ALA A 324 -21.76 2.87 12.00
C ALA A 324 -20.61 2.48 11.07
N THR A 325 -19.36 2.54 11.59
CA THR A 325 -18.16 2.13 10.86
C THR A 325 -18.16 0.63 10.57
N LEU A 326 -18.52 -0.21 11.53
CA LEU A 326 -18.63 -1.65 11.31
C LEU A 326 -19.75 -2.02 10.34
N ASP A 327 -20.90 -1.33 10.40
CA ASP A 327 -22.01 -1.51 9.45
C ASP A 327 -21.59 -1.09 8.03
N PHE A 328 -20.84 0.01 7.89
CA PHE A 328 -20.27 0.46 6.61
C PHE A 328 -19.31 -0.59 6.05
N LEU A 329 -18.35 -1.07 6.83
CA LEU A 329 -17.41 -2.11 6.39
C LEU A 329 -18.14 -3.39 5.97
N TYR A 330 -19.15 -3.82 6.74
CA TYR A 330 -19.96 -4.99 6.39
C TYR A 330 -20.69 -4.78 5.06
N TRP A 331 -21.28 -3.59 4.85
CA TRP A 331 -21.92 -3.24 3.58
C TRP A 331 -20.93 -3.25 2.41
N VAL A 332 -19.73 -2.68 2.59
CA VAL A 332 -18.68 -2.69 1.56
C VAL A 332 -18.36 -4.10 1.08
N VAL A 333 -18.19 -5.06 1.99
CA VAL A 333 -17.77 -6.43 1.64
C VAL A 333 -18.94 -7.36 1.25
N THR A 334 -20.19 -6.89 1.36
CA THR A 334 -21.38 -7.73 1.08
C THR A 334 -22.33 -7.18 0.01
N SER A 335 -22.33 -5.87 -0.24
CA SER A 335 -23.17 -5.27 -1.29
C SER A 335 -22.59 -5.52 -2.68
N ASP A 336 -23.44 -5.40 -3.70
CA ASP A 336 -23.02 -5.56 -5.09
C ASP A 336 -22.07 -4.42 -5.51
N GLU A 337 -22.37 -3.20 -5.07
CA GLU A 337 -21.59 -2.01 -5.36
C GLU A 337 -20.22 -2.03 -4.66
N GLY A 338 -20.20 -2.36 -3.36
CA GLY A 338 -18.95 -2.45 -2.59
C GLY A 338 -18.02 -3.53 -3.11
N THR A 339 -18.54 -4.73 -3.36
CA THR A 339 -17.73 -5.84 -3.91
C THR A 339 -17.27 -5.59 -5.33
N GLN A 340 -18.05 -4.84 -6.15
CA GLN A 340 -17.61 -4.42 -7.49
C GLN A 340 -16.45 -3.42 -7.39
N MET A 341 -16.60 -2.39 -6.56
CA MET A 341 -15.52 -1.40 -6.34
C MET A 341 -14.23 -2.07 -5.86
N MET A 342 -14.34 -3.03 -4.91
CA MET A 342 -13.16 -3.74 -4.43
C MET A 342 -12.46 -4.54 -5.54
N ALA A 343 -13.22 -5.18 -6.43
CA ALA A 343 -12.66 -5.95 -7.55
C ALA A 343 -12.00 -5.06 -8.61
N ASP A 344 -12.57 -3.88 -8.86
CA ASP A 344 -12.10 -2.97 -9.89
C ASP A 344 -10.88 -2.14 -9.44
N GLU A 345 -10.85 -1.71 -8.15
CA GLU A 345 -9.89 -0.74 -7.65
C GLU A 345 -8.85 -1.33 -6.67
N LEU A 346 -9.24 -2.37 -5.91
CA LEU A 346 -8.38 -2.93 -4.86
C LEU A 346 -7.75 -4.26 -5.26
N GLY A 347 -8.26 -4.91 -6.31
CA GLY A 347 -7.75 -6.18 -6.79
C GLY A 347 -8.24 -7.39 -5.96
N ALA A 348 -7.32 -8.27 -5.54
CA ALA A 348 -7.67 -9.48 -4.82
C ALA A 348 -8.08 -9.18 -3.37
N VAL A 349 -9.18 -9.79 -2.92
CA VAL A 349 -9.70 -9.63 -1.56
C VAL A 349 -10.13 -10.96 -0.96
N SER A 350 -10.04 -11.08 0.37
CA SER A 350 -10.30 -12.34 1.09
C SER A 350 -11.69 -12.37 1.74
N PHE A 351 -12.74 -12.02 0.99
CA PHE A 351 -14.13 -12.04 1.47
C PHE A 351 -15.00 -13.03 0.66
N LYS A 352 -16.05 -13.57 1.31
CA LYS A 352 -16.96 -14.58 0.72
C LYS A 352 -17.65 -14.13 -0.55
N ASN A 353 -17.98 -12.84 -0.64
CA ASN A 353 -18.69 -12.24 -1.76
C ASN A 353 -17.73 -11.52 -2.74
N ALA A 354 -16.42 -11.77 -2.63
CA ALA A 354 -15.44 -11.16 -3.52
C ALA A 354 -15.76 -11.48 -4.99
N LYS A 355 -15.70 -10.44 -5.83
CA LYS A 355 -15.76 -10.59 -7.29
C LYS A 355 -14.36 -10.84 -7.84
N VAL A 356 -14.29 -11.37 -9.05
CA VAL A 356 -13.00 -11.58 -9.73
C VAL A 356 -12.40 -10.21 -10.06
N PRO A 357 -11.15 -9.94 -9.69
CA PRO A 357 -10.48 -8.70 -10.04
C PRO A 357 -10.43 -8.48 -11.56
N THR A 358 -10.65 -7.24 -11.98
CA THR A 358 -10.48 -6.84 -13.39
C THR A 358 -9.04 -6.45 -13.72
N ASN A 359 -8.20 -6.34 -12.71
CA ASN A 359 -6.79 -6.01 -12.79
C ASN A 359 -5.95 -7.17 -13.36
N GLY A 360 -5.32 -6.96 -14.53
CA GLY A 360 -4.51 -7.98 -15.21
C GLY A 360 -3.30 -8.45 -14.39
N PHE A 361 -2.70 -7.57 -13.57
CA PHE A 361 -1.57 -7.95 -12.72
C PHE A 361 -1.97 -8.93 -11.59
N CYS A 362 -3.25 -8.92 -11.19
CA CYS A 362 -3.77 -9.97 -10.29
C CYS A 362 -3.85 -11.32 -11.01
N ALA A 363 -4.16 -11.32 -12.31
CA ALA A 363 -4.14 -12.55 -13.13
C ALA A 363 -2.71 -13.08 -13.30
N ASP A 364 -1.72 -12.20 -13.56
CA ASP A 364 -0.31 -12.59 -13.63
C ASP A 364 0.15 -13.23 -12.32
N ALA A 365 -0.20 -12.65 -11.15
CA ALA A 365 0.12 -13.22 -9.84
C ALA A 365 -0.47 -14.63 -9.67
N GLN A 366 -1.71 -14.83 -10.12
CA GLN A 366 -2.38 -16.14 -10.06
C GLN A 366 -1.71 -17.15 -11.00
N GLU A 367 -1.26 -16.73 -12.19
CA GLU A 367 -0.55 -17.62 -13.13
C GLU A 367 0.76 -18.15 -12.53
N TYR A 368 1.55 -17.30 -11.87
CA TYR A 368 2.76 -17.75 -11.16
C TYR A 368 2.43 -18.73 -10.02
N ALA A 369 1.37 -18.47 -9.26
CA ALA A 369 0.93 -19.37 -8.20
C ALA A 369 0.47 -20.73 -8.75
N ASP A 370 -0.31 -20.73 -9.84
CA ASP A 370 -0.81 -21.95 -10.50
C ASP A 370 0.33 -22.73 -11.16
N ALA A 371 1.39 -22.08 -11.61
CA ALA A 371 2.61 -22.70 -12.11
C ALA A 371 3.45 -23.33 -10.99
N GLY A 372 3.08 -23.13 -9.72
CA GLY A 372 3.81 -23.66 -8.56
C GLY A 372 5.04 -22.84 -8.16
N CYS A 373 5.13 -21.59 -8.62
CA CYS A 373 6.16 -20.67 -8.17
C CYS A 373 5.95 -20.30 -6.69
N TYR A 374 7.05 -20.11 -5.96
CA TYR A 374 6.94 -19.68 -4.56
C TYR A 374 6.64 -18.18 -4.47
N ASN A 375 5.76 -17.83 -3.55
CA ASN A 375 5.48 -16.43 -3.24
C ASN A 375 6.68 -15.76 -2.56
N VAL A 376 7.09 -14.58 -3.03
CA VAL A 376 8.04 -13.72 -2.34
C VAL A 376 7.23 -12.84 -1.37
N SER A 377 7.10 -13.30 -0.13
CA SER A 377 6.29 -12.61 0.88
C SER A 377 6.91 -11.25 1.28
N TRP A 378 6.05 -10.37 1.82
CA TRP A 378 6.46 -9.04 2.26
C TRP A 378 7.19 -9.05 3.60
N ALA A 379 8.45 -9.52 3.59
CA ALA A 379 9.33 -9.59 4.75
C ALA A 379 9.61 -8.19 5.36
N PHE A 380 9.49 -7.12 4.57
CA PHE A 380 9.64 -5.75 5.04
C PHE A 380 8.62 -5.35 6.13
N ASN A 381 7.49 -6.06 6.25
CA ASN A 381 6.53 -5.86 7.33
C ASN A 381 7.12 -6.14 8.72
N HIS A 382 8.24 -6.84 8.78
CA HIS A 382 9.00 -7.07 10.02
C HIS A 382 10.06 -5.99 10.32
N THR A 383 10.15 -4.93 9.50
CA THR A 383 11.18 -3.89 9.69
C THR A 383 10.91 -3.09 10.98
N PRO A 384 11.87 -2.99 11.90
CA PRO A 384 11.70 -2.19 13.11
C PRO A 384 11.76 -0.68 12.79
N ASN A 385 10.90 0.13 13.40
CA ASN A 385 10.81 1.58 13.15
C ASN A 385 10.94 1.92 11.66
N THR A 386 10.08 1.31 10.86
CA THR A 386 10.17 1.20 9.39
C THR A 386 10.61 2.50 8.70
N GLU A 387 10.00 3.64 9.04
CA GLU A 387 10.31 4.93 8.39
C GLU A 387 11.73 5.41 8.68
N VAL A 388 12.21 5.22 9.91
CA VAL A 388 13.57 5.63 10.30
C VAL A 388 14.61 4.74 9.62
N TRP A 389 14.37 3.42 9.60
CA TRP A 389 15.23 2.46 8.93
C TRP A 389 15.29 2.71 7.41
N ARG A 390 14.14 2.87 6.75
CA ARG A 390 14.04 3.18 5.32
C ARG A 390 14.80 4.46 4.97
N SER A 391 14.64 5.51 5.77
CA SER A 391 15.35 6.78 5.57
C SER A 391 16.89 6.61 5.56
N GLY A 392 17.42 5.75 6.43
CA GLY A 392 18.83 5.38 6.43
C GLY A 392 19.26 4.68 5.14
N VAL A 393 18.49 3.71 4.69
CA VAL A 393 18.74 2.98 3.43
C VAL A 393 18.67 3.93 2.22
N VAL A 394 17.66 4.80 2.16
CA VAL A 394 17.52 5.80 1.08
C VAL A 394 18.72 6.74 1.04
N SER A 395 19.20 7.18 2.21
CA SER A 395 20.40 8.02 2.30
C SER A 395 21.63 7.30 1.72
N GLY A 396 21.79 6.02 2.03
CA GLY A 396 22.86 5.17 1.47
C GLY A 396 22.74 5.02 -0.06
N LEU A 397 21.54 4.66 -0.55
CA LEU A 397 21.27 4.53 -1.99
C LEU A 397 21.54 5.84 -2.74
N THR A 398 21.11 6.96 -2.17
CA THR A 398 21.33 8.31 -2.76
C THR A 398 22.83 8.62 -2.88
N ALA A 399 23.59 8.41 -1.81
CA ALA A 399 25.03 8.66 -1.82
C ALA A 399 25.75 7.74 -2.81
N TYR A 400 25.38 6.47 -2.85
CA TYR A 400 25.93 5.48 -3.79
C TYR A 400 25.65 5.89 -5.24
N SER A 401 24.39 6.15 -5.59
CA SER A 401 23.98 6.51 -6.96
C SER A 401 24.59 7.82 -7.43
N ALA A 402 24.79 8.79 -6.53
CA ALA A 402 25.46 10.06 -6.81
C ALA A 402 26.99 9.95 -6.88
N GLY A 403 27.58 8.77 -6.63
CA GLY A 403 29.03 8.59 -6.59
C GLY A 403 29.73 9.34 -5.44
N THR A 404 28.99 9.75 -4.42
CA THR A 404 29.51 10.45 -3.21
C THR A 404 29.75 9.51 -2.03
N GLY A 405 29.30 8.26 -2.13
CA GLY A 405 29.50 7.17 -1.20
C GLY A 405 29.66 5.84 -1.94
N ASP A 406 30.00 4.80 -1.19
CA ASP A 406 30.07 3.43 -1.71
C ASP A 406 28.92 2.57 -1.17
N TRP A 407 28.81 1.33 -1.65
CA TRP A 407 27.74 0.41 -1.26
C TRP A 407 27.75 0.05 0.23
N SER A 408 28.91 0.14 0.91
CA SER A 408 29.01 -0.14 2.33
C SER A 408 28.15 0.78 3.21
N ALA A 409 27.79 1.97 2.71
CA ALA A 409 26.85 2.86 3.39
C ALA A 409 25.42 2.26 3.38
N VAL A 410 25.01 1.61 2.29
CA VAL A 410 23.74 0.89 2.20
C VAL A 410 23.76 -0.33 3.13
N GLU A 411 24.82 -1.11 3.11
CA GLU A 411 24.99 -2.29 3.98
C GLU A 411 24.92 -1.91 5.46
N THR A 412 25.63 -0.86 5.87
CA THR A 412 25.61 -0.34 7.24
C THR A 412 24.19 0.12 7.62
N ALA A 413 23.53 0.91 6.78
CA ALA A 413 22.17 1.37 7.04
C ALA A 413 21.19 0.20 7.13
N PHE A 414 21.36 -0.84 6.31
CA PHE A 414 20.51 -2.03 6.32
C PHE A 414 20.72 -2.85 7.60
N VAL A 415 21.95 -3.27 7.91
CA VAL A 415 22.27 -4.22 8.97
C VAL A 415 22.36 -3.55 10.35
N GLU A 416 23.22 -2.54 10.49
CA GLU A 416 23.40 -1.84 11.78
C GLU A 416 22.19 -0.95 12.09
N GLY A 417 21.57 -0.37 11.03
CA GLY A 417 20.33 0.36 11.14
C GLY A 417 19.20 -0.51 11.68
N TRP A 418 19.04 -1.74 11.17
CA TRP A 418 18.06 -2.71 11.69
C TRP A 418 18.24 -2.95 13.18
N ALA A 419 19.45 -3.37 13.60
CA ALA A 419 19.75 -3.66 15.01
C ALA A 419 19.51 -2.46 15.92
N THR A 420 19.85 -1.26 15.44
CA THR A 420 19.65 0.00 16.17
C THR A 420 18.16 0.30 16.35
N GLN A 421 17.37 0.16 15.28
CA GLN A 421 15.94 0.43 15.35
C GLN A 421 15.19 -0.64 16.15
N TYR A 422 15.61 -1.90 16.07
CA TYR A 422 15.05 -2.95 16.91
C TYR A 422 15.30 -2.68 18.41
N ALA A 423 16.52 -2.29 18.78
CA ALA A 423 16.84 -1.94 20.17
C ALA A 423 16.04 -0.70 20.63
N ALA A 424 15.84 0.30 19.78
CA ALA A 424 15.06 1.49 20.11
C ALA A 424 13.57 1.19 20.30
N GLN A 425 13.03 0.20 19.57
CA GLN A 425 11.64 -0.21 19.64
C GLN A 425 11.36 -1.11 20.86
N ASN A 426 12.30 -1.96 21.27
CA ASN A 426 12.09 -3.05 22.24
C ASN A 426 12.89 -2.84 23.54
N GLY A 427 13.64 -1.77 23.67
CA GLY A 427 14.48 -1.41 24.85
C GLY A 427 13.91 -0.28 25.65
#